data_85a18fefed0959fffb05b5502a325fbd
#
_entry.id   85a18fefed0959fffb05b5502a325fbd
#
_cell.length_a   1.000
_cell.length_b   1.000
_cell.length_c   1.000
_cell.angle_alpha   90.00
_cell.angle_beta   90.00
_cell.angle_gamma   90.00
#
_symmetry.space_group_name_H-M   'P 1'
#
loop_
_entity.id
_entity.type
_entity.pdbx_description
1 polymer ?
#
loop_
_entity_poly.entity_id
_entity_poly.type
_entity_poly.pdbx_seq_one_letter_code
_entity_poly.pdbx_strand_id
1 'polypeptide(L)'
;MKSAPSEDRERALAVDILIESEAWGMLPEAEDIVRRAIAACPHPALLRSRGRAGWGRHRNAGVSVLLCDDATIAGLNGRWRGQHKPTNVLSFPAPPLQGAAPGEKIPLGDIALAYETLAREAEENGTTISHHLSHLVVHGLLHLLGYDHHMKDEAERMERLEREILAGIGVADPYAGCDADT
;
A
#
# COMPACT_ATOMS: atom_id res chain seq x y z
N MET A 1 -32.50 -12.46 -19.42
CA MET A 1 -32.22 -11.54 -18.33
C MET A 1 -30.71 -11.54 -18.13
N LYS A 2 -30.01 -10.48 -18.55
CA LYS A 2 -28.56 -10.31 -18.29
C LYS A 2 -28.45 -9.76 -16.87
N SER A 3 -27.85 -10.53 -15.96
CA SER A 3 -27.52 -10.07 -14.61
C SER A 3 -26.59 -8.85 -14.73
N ALA A 4 -26.98 -7.74 -14.12
CA ALA A 4 -26.12 -6.57 -13.98
C ALA A 4 -24.82 -6.99 -13.24
N PRO A 5 -23.65 -6.52 -13.63
CA PRO A 5 -22.44 -6.74 -12.87
C PRO A 5 -22.63 -6.13 -11.47
N SER A 6 -22.29 -6.88 -10.44
CA SER A 6 -22.45 -6.43 -9.05
C SER A 6 -21.66 -5.11 -8.85
N GLU A 7 -22.30 -4.14 -8.20
CA GLU A 7 -21.73 -2.80 -7.89
C GLU A 7 -20.37 -2.87 -7.17
N ASP A 8 -20.04 -3.99 -6.55
CA ASP A 8 -18.74 -4.24 -5.90
C ASP A 8 -17.58 -4.38 -6.88
N ARG A 9 -17.80 -4.86 -8.12
CA ARG A 9 -16.75 -4.92 -9.15
C ARG A 9 -16.38 -3.54 -9.70
N GLU A 10 -17.28 -2.57 -9.64
CA GLU A 10 -17.04 -1.19 -10.10
C GLU A 10 -16.26 -0.35 -9.08
N ARG A 11 -16.00 -0.87 -7.87
CA ARG A 11 -15.29 -0.16 -6.79
C ARG A 11 -13.90 -0.71 -6.48
N ALA A 12 -13.45 -1.75 -7.16
CA ALA A 12 -12.13 -2.31 -6.95
C ALA A 12 -11.05 -1.41 -7.56
N LEU A 13 -9.96 -1.21 -6.81
CA LEU A 13 -8.76 -0.55 -7.34
C LEU A 13 -8.13 -1.42 -8.43
N ALA A 14 -7.74 -0.81 -9.55
CA ALA A 14 -6.89 -1.48 -10.52
C ALA A 14 -5.47 -1.59 -9.95
N VAL A 15 -4.89 -2.79 -10.01
CA VAL A 15 -3.55 -3.07 -9.45
C VAL A 15 -2.66 -3.61 -10.56
N ASP A 16 -1.63 -2.85 -10.89
CA ASP A 16 -0.56 -3.28 -11.80
C ASP A 16 0.66 -3.67 -10.95
N ILE A 17 1.16 -4.90 -11.09
CA ILE A 17 2.29 -5.42 -10.31
C ILE A 17 3.42 -5.76 -11.27
N LEU A 18 4.62 -5.25 -10.97
CA LEU A 18 5.86 -5.60 -11.66
C LEU A 18 6.80 -6.27 -10.65
N ILE A 19 7.23 -7.50 -10.96
CA ILE A 19 8.27 -8.21 -10.22
C ILE A 19 9.57 -8.02 -10.99
N GLU A 20 10.52 -7.29 -10.42
CA GLU A 20 11.82 -7.02 -11.04
C GLU A 20 12.91 -7.94 -10.51
N SER A 21 12.85 -8.32 -9.22
CA SER A 21 13.86 -9.16 -8.58
C SER A 21 13.44 -10.63 -8.48
N GLU A 22 14.36 -11.53 -8.83
CA GLU A 22 14.19 -12.99 -8.69
C GLU A 22 14.05 -13.42 -7.21
N ALA A 23 14.48 -12.60 -6.26
CA ALA A 23 14.36 -12.87 -4.82
C ALA A 23 12.89 -13.10 -4.40
N TRP A 24 11.94 -12.46 -5.07
CA TRP A 24 10.51 -12.68 -4.84
C TRP A 24 10.02 -14.09 -5.19
N GLY A 25 10.81 -14.88 -5.91
CA GLY A 25 10.56 -16.30 -6.11
C GLY A 25 10.55 -17.14 -4.82
N MET A 26 11.12 -16.61 -3.73
CA MET A 26 11.04 -17.20 -2.39
C MET A 26 9.67 -17.02 -1.72
N LEU A 27 8.82 -16.15 -2.27
CA LEU A 27 7.44 -15.92 -1.85
C LEU A 27 6.51 -15.97 -3.07
N PRO A 28 6.22 -17.16 -3.62
CA PRO A 28 5.45 -17.30 -4.86
C PRO A 28 4.07 -16.66 -4.83
N GLU A 29 3.47 -16.54 -3.64
CA GLU A 29 2.17 -15.92 -3.41
C GLU A 29 2.22 -14.38 -3.24
N ALA A 30 3.37 -13.73 -3.48
CA ALA A 30 3.55 -12.29 -3.26
C ALA A 30 2.51 -11.43 -4.01
N GLU A 31 2.23 -11.74 -5.28
CA GLU A 31 1.21 -11.01 -6.05
C GLU A 31 -0.19 -11.14 -5.44
N ASP A 32 -0.56 -12.35 -5.01
CA ASP A 32 -1.87 -12.61 -4.39
C ASP A 32 -2.01 -11.88 -3.05
N ILE A 33 -0.92 -11.82 -2.27
CA ILE A 33 -0.85 -11.07 -1.01
C ILE A 33 -1.06 -9.58 -1.28
N VAL A 34 -0.33 -9.00 -2.25
CA VAL A 34 -0.45 -7.60 -2.64
C VAL A 34 -1.88 -7.27 -3.07
N ARG A 35 -2.46 -8.08 -3.98
CA ARG A 35 -3.83 -7.87 -4.46
C ARG A 35 -4.86 -7.94 -3.34
N ARG A 36 -4.73 -8.91 -2.43
CA ARG A 36 -5.61 -9.09 -1.27
C ARG A 36 -5.50 -7.93 -0.29
N ALA A 37 -4.29 -7.48 0.02
CA ALA A 37 -4.07 -6.34 0.91
C ALA A 37 -4.66 -5.03 0.35
N ILE A 38 -4.48 -4.78 -0.95
CA ILE A 38 -5.07 -3.61 -1.64
C ILE A 38 -6.60 -3.71 -1.68
N ALA A 39 -7.15 -4.88 -1.97
CA ALA A 39 -8.60 -5.10 -2.04
C ALA A 39 -9.29 -4.94 -0.67
N ALA A 40 -8.58 -5.19 0.42
CA ALA A 40 -9.08 -4.99 1.79
C ALA A 40 -9.16 -3.52 2.19
N CYS A 41 -8.37 -2.65 1.53
CA CYS A 41 -8.41 -1.22 1.82
C CYS A 41 -9.72 -0.60 1.30
N PRO A 42 -10.33 0.31 2.10
CA PRO A 42 -11.53 1.00 1.64
C PRO A 42 -11.24 1.80 0.37
N HIS A 43 -12.16 1.71 -0.58
CA HIS A 43 -12.01 2.47 -1.84
C HIS A 43 -11.85 3.98 -1.56
N PRO A 44 -10.97 4.70 -2.27
CA PRO A 44 -10.70 6.13 -2.05
C PRO A 44 -11.95 7.01 -2.01
N ALA A 45 -13.00 6.64 -2.75
CA ALA A 45 -14.28 7.35 -2.74
C ALA A 45 -15.02 7.27 -1.39
N LEU A 46 -14.71 6.26 -0.55
CA LEU A 46 -15.30 6.08 0.78
C LEU A 46 -14.47 6.78 1.87
N LEU A 47 -13.20 7.00 1.60
CA LEU A 47 -12.32 7.73 2.49
C LEU A 47 -12.53 9.23 2.24
N ARG A 48 -13.16 9.92 3.19
CA ARG A 48 -13.21 11.39 3.19
C ARG A 48 -11.80 11.91 3.47
N SER A 49 -10.94 11.87 2.43
CA SER A 49 -9.56 12.36 2.53
C SER A 49 -9.58 13.87 2.75
N ARG A 50 -9.12 14.31 3.90
CA ARG A 50 -8.96 15.73 4.25
C ARG A 50 -7.90 16.45 3.42
N GLY A 51 -7.11 15.74 2.59
CA GLY A 51 -5.92 16.30 1.95
C GLY A 51 -5.95 16.43 0.42
N ARG A 52 -6.77 15.67 -0.30
CA ARG A 52 -6.78 15.70 -1.77
C ARG A 52 -8.19 15.87 -2.30
N ALA A 53 -8.60 17.13 -2.44
CA ALA A 53 -9.86 17.48 -3.09
C ALA A 53 -9.90 16.90 -4.52
N GLY A 54 -10.89 16.06 -4.81
CA GLY A 54 -11.14 15.54 -6.17
C GLY A 54 -11.18 14.03 -6.32
N TRP A 55 -10.60 13.26 -5.44
CA TRP A 55 -10.50 11.78 -5.57
C TRP A 55 -11.83 11.03 -5.34
N GLY A 56 -12.74 11.58 -4.56
CA GLY A 56 -14.00 10.93 -4.18
C GLY A 56 -15.04 10.71 -5.30
N ARG A 57 -14.76 11.15 -6.53
CA ARG A 57 -15.67 11.02 -7.68
C ARG A 57 -15.22 9.98 -8.70
N HIS A 58 -14.01 9.44 -8.57
CA HIS A 58 -13.43 8.57 -9.58
C HIS A 58 -13.58 7.11 -9.19
N ARG A 59 -14.41 6.39 -9.94
CA ARG A 59 -14.66 4.95 -9.77
C ARG A 59 -13.53 4.09 -10.32
N ASN A 60 -12.56 4.68 -11.02
CA ASN A 60 -11.55 3.98 -11.79
C ASN A 60 -10.14 4.39 -11.32
N ALA A 61 -9.84 4.18 -10.03
CA ALA A 61 -8.53 4.46 -9.47
C ALA A 61 -7.60 3.24 -9.59
N GLY A 62 -6.30 3.48 -9.75
CA GLY A 62 -5.30 2.43 -9.86
C GLY A 62 -4.02 2.73 -9.10
N VAL A 63 -3.31 1.67 -8.70
CA VAL A 63 -2.01 1.72 -8.04
C VAL A 63 -1.05 0.79 -8.77
N SER A 64 0.22 1.21 -8.91
CA SER A 64 1.30 0.35 -9.39
C SER A 64 2.13 -0.12 -8.21
N VAL A 65 2.53 -1.39 -8.23
CA VAL A 65 3.40 -1.98 -7.19
C VAL A 65 4.62 -2.60 -7.85
N LEU A 66 5.80 -2.15 -7.42
CA LEU A 66 7.10 -2.69 -7.81
C LEU A 66 7.63 -3.58 -6.69
N LEU A 67 7.86 -4.84 -7.01
CA LEU A 67 8.52 -5.83 -6.15
C LEU A 67 9.98 -5.94 -6.60
N CYS A 68 10.89 -5.24 -5.92
CA CYS A 68 12.30 -5.11 -6.28
C CYS A 68 13.23 -5.66 -5.20
N ASP A 69 14.54 -5.42 -5.37
CA ASP A 69 15.58 -5.73 -4.40
C ASP A 69 16.05 -4.47 -3.63
N ASP A 70 16.95 -4.68 -2.66
CA ASP A 70 17.55 -3.62 -1.85
C ASP A 70 18.37 -2.63 -2.71
N ALA A 71 18.99 -3.07 -3.79
CA ALA A 71 19.78 -2.20 -4.67
C ALA A 71 18.91 -1.23 -5.45
N THR A 72 17.82 -1.73 -6.02
CA THR A 72 16.84 -0.92 -6.76
C THR A 72 16.16 0.10 -5.84
N ILE A 73 15.67 -0.33 -4.66
CA ILE A 73 14.99 0.59 -3.75
C ILE A 73 15.94 1.63 -3.15
N ALA A 74 17.23 1.29 -2.91
CA ALA A 74 18.24 2.26 -2.49
C ALA A 74 18.49 3.34 -3.56
N GLY A 75 18.46 2.96 -4.84
CA GLY A 75 18.52 3.90 -5.95
C GLY A 75 17.32 4.86 -5.99
N LEU A 76 16.12 4.34 -5.80
CA LEU A 76 14.88 5.14 -5.71
C LEU A 76 14.92 6.07 -4.50
N ASN A 77 15.33 5.55 -3.33
CA ASN A 77 15.42 6.32 -2.09
C ASN A 77 16.47 7.45 -2.21
N GLY A 78 17.60 7.17 -2.85
CA GLY A 78 18.62 8.17 -3.16
C GLY A 78 18.10 9.28 -4.08
N ARG A 79 17.40 8.90 -5.15
CA ARG A 79 16.88 9.84 -6.16
C ARG A 79 15.79 10.77 -5.61
N TRP A 80 14.86 10.22 -4.81
CA TRP A 80 13.65 10.93 -4.40
C TRP A 80 13.68 11.50 -2.99
N ARG A 81 14.51 10.92 -2.09
CA ARG A 81 14.61 11.34 -0.68
C ARG A 81 16.03 11.73 -0.26
N GLY A 82 17.02 11.62 -1.17
CA GLY A 82 18.42 11.92 -0.89
C GLY A 82 19.09 10.90 0.06
N GLN A 83 18.47 9.73 0.28
CA GLN A 83 18.97 8.69 1.18
C GLN A 83 19.43 7.47 0.39
N HIS A 84 20.75 7.33 0.18
CA HIS A 84 21.35 6.23 -0.59
C HIS A 84 21.49 4.95 0.26
N LYS A 85 20.39 4.46 0.81
CA LYS A 85 20.31 3.20 1.58
C LYS A 85 19.01 2.49 1.27
N PRO A 86 18.96 1.14 1.38
CA PRO A 86 17.72 0.40 1.21
C PRO A 86 16.71 0.75 2.31
N THR A 87 15.44 0.52 1.99
CA THR A 87 14.30 0.63 2.89
C THR A 87 13.29 -0.46 2.50
N ASN A 88 12.36 -0.77 3.36
CA ASN A 88 11.33 -1.79 3.14
C ASN A 88 10.31 -1.38 2.08
N VAL A 89 9.79 -0.15 2.18
CA VAL A 89 8.75 0.39 1.28
C VAL A 89 8.98 1.86 0.97
N LEU A 90 8.64 2.25 -0.26
CA LEU A 90 8.54 3.64 -0.71
C LEU A 90 7.18 3.83 -1.39
N SER A 91 6.51 4.92 -1.04
CA SER A 91 5.25 5.34 -1.67
C SER A 91 5.45 6.68 -2.38
N PHE A 92 5.00 6.74 -3.63
CA PHE A 92 5.11 7.91 -4.51
C PHE A 92 3.70 8.32 -4.95
N PRO A 93 3.05 9.25 -4.24
CA PRO A 93 1.73 9.71 -4.61
C PRO A 93 1.72 10.38 -5.97
N ALA A 94 0.79 10.00 -6.86
CA ALA A 94 0.62 10.67 -8.14
C ALA A 94 0.21 12.13 -7.96
N PRO A 95 0.64 13.05 -8.84
CA PRO A 95 0.17 14.42 -8.81
C PRO A 95 -1.35 14.47 -9.04
N PRO A 96 -2.07 15.46 -8.47
CA PRO A 96 -3.49 15.63 -8.72
C PRO A 96 -3.77 15.82 -10.20
N LEU A 97 -4.63 14.97 -10.77
CA LEU A 97 -5.10 15.16 -12.15
C LEU A 97 -6.19 16.23 -12.16
N GLN A 98 -5.94 17.31 -12.91
CA GLN A 98 -6.96 18.32 -13.19
C GLN A 98 -7.68 17.94 -14.50
N GLY A 99 -9.01 17.87 -14.44
CA GLY A 99 -9.82 17.70 -15.65
C GLY A 99 -9.90 16.27 -16.20
N ALA A 100 -9.72 15.25 -15.37
CA ALA A 100 -9.91 13.86 -15.79
C ALA A 100 -11.30 13.62 -16.37
N ALA A 101 -11.35 12.97 -17.53
CA ALA A 101 -12.62 12.64 -18.20
C ALA A 101 -13.40 11.57 -17.41
N PRO A 102 -14.75 11.54 -17.52
CA PRO A 102 -15.54 10.48 -16.92
C PRO A 102 -15.08 9.10 -17.43
N GLY A 103 -14.71 8.19 -16.52
CA GLY A 103 -14.24 6.84 -16.84
C GLY A 103 -12.73 6.71 -17.06
N GLU A 104 -11.97 7.80 -17.03
CA GLU A 104 -10.51 7.75 -17.09
C GLU A 104 -9.91 7.09 -15.85
N LYS A 105 -8.89 6.23 -16.05
CA LYS A 105 -8.14 5.60 -14.96
C LYS A 105 -7.28 6.65 -14.26
N ILE A 106 -7.48 6.82 -12.96
CA ILE A 106 -6.74 7.80 -12.16
C ILE A 106 -5.66 7.09 -11.36
N PRO A 107 -4.37 7.39 -11.59
CA PRO A 107 -3.31 6.83 -10.79
C PRO A 107 -3.36 7.39 -9.38
N LEU A 108 -3.36 6.52 -8.37
CA LEU A 108 -3.12 6.89 -6.97
C LEU A 108 -1.65 7.18 -6.74
N GLY A 109 -0.79 6.44 -7.43
CA GLY A 109 0.65 6.51 -7.32
C GLY A 109 1.27 5.12 -7.35
N ASP A 110 2.55 5.06 -6.96
CA ASP A 110 3.37 3.87 -7.04
C ASP A 110 3.87 3.47 -5.65
N ILE A 111 3.97 2.15 -5.39
CA ILE A 111 4.55 1.56 -4.19
C ILE A 111 5.72 0.68 -4.62
N ALA A 112 6.91 0.87 -4.05
CA ALA A 112 8.06 -0.01 -4.24
C ALA A 112 8.37 -0.74 -2.94
N LEU A 113 8.64 -2.06 -3.02
CA LEU A 113 8.91 -2.94 -1.88
C LEU A 113 10.17 -3.75 -2.16
N ALA A 114 11.12 -3.80 -1.19
CA ALA A 114 12.37 -4.52 -1.31
C ALA A 114 12.33 -5.82 -0.52
N TYR A 115 12.62 -6.94 -1.21
CA TYR A 115 12.50 -8.28 -0.63
C TYR A 115 13.44 -8.49 0.57
N GLU A 116 14.73 -8.19 0.42
CA GLU A 116 15.74 -8.52 1.43
C GLU A 116 15.52 -7.75 2.73
N THR A 117 15.23 -6.45 2.62
CA THR A 117 14.91 -5.64 3.80
C THR A 117 13.60 -6.12 4.45
N LEU A 118 12.56 -6.42 3.65
CA LEU A 118 11.30 -6.93 4.16
C LEU A 118 11.46 -8.28 4.85
N ALA A 119 12.23 -9.21 4.29
CA ALA A 119 12.48 -10.53 4.87
C ALA A 119 13.24 -10.42 6.21
N ARG A 120 14.27 -9.58 6.26
CA ARG A 120 15.04 -9.31 7.48
C ARG A 120 14.16 -8.72 8.59
N GLU A 121 13.36 -7.71 8.28
CA GLU A 121 12.45 -7.09 9.25
C GLU A 121 11.37 -8.06 9.75
N ALA A 122 10.85 -8.94 8.89
CA ALA A 122 9.90 -9.96 9.30
C ALA A 122 10.52 -10.91 10.33
N GLU A 123 11.78 -11.34 10.11
CA GLU A 123 12.52 -12.18 11.06
C GLU A 123 12.78 -11.45 12.39
N GLU A 124 13.27 -10.22 12.33
CA GLU A 124 13.56 -9.38 13.50
C GLU A 124 12.31 -9.13 14.36
N ASN A 125 11.15 -8.95 13.74
CA ASN A 125 9.87 -8.71 14.40
C ASN A 125 9.12 -10.00 14.77
N GLY A 126 9.68 -11.19 14.48
CA GLY A 126 9.05 -12.48 14.77
C GLY A 126 7.72 -12.70 14.04
N THR A 127 7.55 -12.07 12.87
CA THR A 127 6.36 -12.21 12.02
C THR A 127 6.70 -12.97 10.73
N THR A 128 5.67 -13.37 9.97
CA THR A 128 5.89 -14.00 8.67
C THR A 128 6.12 -12.94 7.59
N ILE A 129 6.90 -13.28 6.55
CA ILE A 129 7.11 -12.42 5.38
C ILE A 129 5.75 -12.02 4.77
N SER A 130 4.79 -12.95 4.70
CA SER A 130 3.45 -12.71 4.14
C SER A 130 2.66 -11.66 4.95
N HIS A 131 2.73 -11.70 6.28
CA HIS A 131 2.09 -10.72 7.16
C HIS A 131 2.78 -9.36 7.05
N HIS A 132 4.10 -9.33 7.07
CA HIS A 132 4.86 -8.09 6.95
C HIS A 132 4.66 -7.44 5.58
N LEU A 133 4.65 -8.21 4.49
CA LEU A 133 4.29 -7.72 3.15
C LEU A 133 2.90 -7.10 3.13
N SER A 134 1.90 -7.80 3.70
CA SER A 134 0.53 -7.28 3.78
C SER A 134 0.47 -5.94 4.52
N HIS A 135 1.19 -5.83 5.64
CA HIS A 135 1.28 -4.58 6.41
C HIS A 135 1.90 -3.45 5.59
N LEU A 136 3.06 -3.67 4.96
CA LEU A 136 3.76 -2.64 4.17
C LEU A 136 2.94 -2.18 2.95
N VAL A 137 2.17 -3.09 2.32
CA VAL A 137 1.28 -2.73 1.21
C VAL A 137 0.12 -1.86 1.69
N VAL A 138 -0.53 -2.20 2.81
CA VAL A 138 -1.60 -1.38 3.41
C VAL A 138 -1.05 -0.02 3.80
N HIS A 139 0.09 0.03 4.51
CA HIS A 139 0.78 1.24 4.92
C HIS A 139 1.09 2.16 3.74
N GLY A 140 1.73 1.61 2.71
CA GLY A 140 2.05 2.34 1.48
C GLY A 140 0.83 2.89 0.77
N LEU A 141 -0.25 2.10 0.69
CA LEU A 141 -1.49 2.55 0.07
C LEU A 141 -2.17 3.67 0.88
N LEU A 142 -2.16 3.61 2.20
CA LEU A 142 -2.70 4.68 3.04
C LEU A 142 -1.93 5.99 2.83
N HIS A 143 -0.61 5.94 2.65
CA HIS A 143 0.18 7.13 2.26
C HIS A 143 -0.26 7.68 0.90
N LEU A 144 -0.49 6.83 -0.11
CA LEU A 144 -1.03 7.29 -1.40
C LEU A 144 -2.39 7.96 -1.26
N LEU A 145 -3.20 7.52 -0.29
CA LEU A 145 -4.52 8.09 0.03
C LEU A 145 -4.44 9.37 0.87
N GLY A 146 -3.23 9.80 1.26
CA GLY A 146 -2.99 11.05 1.96
C GLY A 146 -3.04 10.94 3.48
N TYR A 147 -2.99 9.73 4.03
CA TYR A 147 -2.70 9.53 5.46
C TYR A 147 -1.22 9.74 5.72
N ASP A 148 -0.88 10.29 6.86
CA ASP A 148 0.49 10.54 7.26
C ASP A 148 0.64 10.28 8.77
N HIS A 149 1.87 10.16 9.23
CA HIS A 149 2.21 9.92 10.64
C HIS A 149 3.15 10.99 11.22
N HIS A 150 3.20 12.19 10.60
CA HIS A 150 4.00 13.31 11.10
C HIS A 150 3.44 13.93 12.39
N MET A 151 2.11 13.91 12.57
CA MET A 151 1.45 14.39 13.78
C MET A 151 0.88 13.19 14.55
N LYS A 152 0.93 13.24 15.89
CA LYS A 152 0.50 12.12 16.76
C LYS A 152 -0.93 11.66 16.45
N ASP A 153 -1.87 12.59 16.31
CA ASP A 153 -3.28 12.25 16.02
C ASP A 153 -3.46 11.59 14.63
N GLU A 154 -2.61 11.97 13.66
CA GLU A 154 -2.62 11.38 12.32
C GLU A 154 -2.01 9.99 12.34
N ALA A 155 -0.91 9.80 13.08
CA ALA A 155 -0.28 8.50 13.29
C ALA A 155 -1.26 7.51 13.93
N GLU A 156 -1.88 7.86 15.06
CA GLU A 156 -2.87 7.03 15.75
C GLU A 156 -4.06 6.64 14.85
N ARG A 157 -4.48 7.56 13.98
CA ARG A 157 -5.56 7.30 13.04
C ARG A 157 -5.14 6.35 11.94
N MET A 158 -3.92 6.49 11.40
CA MET A 158 -3.38 5.63 10.35
C MET A 158 -3.17 4.22 10.89
N GLU A 159 -2.52 4.08 12.04
CA GLU A 159 -2.29 2.80 12.72
C GLU A 159 -3.60 2.06 13.03
N ARG A 160 -4.63 2.77 13.49
CA ARG A 160 -5.95 2.16 13.73
C ARG A 160 -6.55 1.59 12.45
N LEU A 161 -6.47 2.33 11.33
CA LEU A 161 -6.94 1.85 10.03
C LEU A 161 -6.15 0.63 9.56
N GLU A 162 -4.83 0.64 9.74
CA GLU A 162 -3.99 -0.51 9.42
C GLU A 162 -4.41 -1.74 10.20
N ARG A 163 -4.59 -1.63 11.52
CA ARG A 163 -5.08 -2.74 12.36
C ARG A 163 -6.43 -3.27 11.88
N GLU A 164 -7.39 -2.39 11.61
CA GLU A 164 -8.73 -2.77 11.12
C GLU A 164 -8.67 -3.50 9.78
N ILE A 165 -7.90 -2.99 8.81
CA ILE A 165 -7.77 -3.59 7.49
C ILE A 165 -7.06 -4.94 7.57
N LEU A 166 -5.94 -5.01 8.29
CA LEU A 166 -5.12 -6.22 8.44
C LEU A 166 -5.88 -7.33 9.16
N ALA A 167 -6.62 -6.99 10.23
CA ALA A 167 -7.48 -7.94 10.92
C ALA A 167 -8.56 -8.53 9.99
N GLY A 168 -9.10 -7.71 9.07
CA GLY A 168 -10.09 -8.14 8.07
C GLY A 168 -9.58 -9.20 7.08
N ILE A 169 -8.26 -9.32 6.92
CA ILE A 169 -7.61 -10.34 6.07
C ILE A 169 -6.83 -11.38 6.85
N GLY A 170 -7.03 -11.44 8.19
CA GLY A 170 -6.41 -12.45 9.05
C GLY A 170 -4.93 -12.21 9.33
N VAL A 171 -4.44 -10.99 9.17
CA VAL A 171 -3.07 -10.59 9.52
C VAL A 171 -3.04 -10.06 10.94
N ALA A 172 -2.08 -10.53 11.75
CA ALA A 172 -1.91 -10.10 13.14
C ALA A 172 -1.59 -8.60 13.23
N ASP A 173 -1.94 -7.98 14.38
CA ASP A 173 -1.64 -6.58 14.68
C ASP A 173 -0.12 -6.33 14.63
N PRO A 174 0.38 -5.50 13.69
CA PRO A 174 1.82 -5.24 13.56
C PRO A 174 2.38 -4.42 14.73
N TYR A 175 1.51 -3.83 15.54
CA TYR A 175 1.87 -2.98 16.69
C TYR A 175 1.74 -3.71 18.04
N ALA A 176 1.35 -5.01 18.04
CA ALA A 176 1.13 -5.82 19.23
C ALA A 176 2.42 -6.10 20.01
N GLY A 177 3.08 -5.16 20.53
CA GLY A 177 4.33 -5.25 21.32
C GLY A 177 4.93 -3.88 21.57
N CYS A 178 4.42 -2.85 20.89
CA CYS A 178 4.90 -1.48 21.07
C CYS A 178 4.16 -0.72 22.21
N ASP A 179 3.05 -1.26 22.73
CA ASP A 179 2.23 -0.61 23.77
C ASP A 179 2.72 -0.89 25.21
N ALA A 180 3.91 -1.47 25.40
CA ALA A 180 4.38 -1.95 26.71
C ALA A 180 5.30 -0.97 27.47
N ASP A 181 5.51 0.27 27.02
CA ASP A 181 6.29 1.26 27.77
C ASP A 181 5.69 2.68 27.63
N THR A 182 4.70 2.96 28.46
CA THR A 182 4.35 4.34 28.84
C THR A 182 4.01 4.40 30.32
#